data_a5056941256fd71e4492fa33e99e7440
#
_entry.id   a5056941256fd71e4492fa33e99e7440
#
_cell.length_a   1.000
_cell.length_b   1.000
_cell.length_c   1.000
_cell.angle_alpha   90.00
_cell.angle_beta   90.00
_cell.angle_gamma   90.00
#
_symmetry.space_group_name_H-M   'P 1'
#
loop_
_entity.id
_entity.type
_entity.pdbx_description
1 polymer ?
#
loop_
_entity_poly.entity_id
_entity_poly.type
_entity_poly.pdbx_seq_one_letter_code
_entity_poly.pdbx_strand_id
1 'polypeptide(L)'
;MTIFTLRRALTATAATGPAPGKLPFVVWVLAAGTFLMGTTEFVIAGLLPEMAADLNVSVSHAGLLITAFAVGMIVGGPTMAMATLRLPQRHTLIGALAVFALGHSVAALSTSFTIVLTARVVTALATGAFWAVGFVIATTAAGPARSTRAVGVMMGGLTLANVIGVPIGSFVGHYTGWRGPFWALAVLAALAAAFVGRVIPRTEQRAEVSVRAEVRALRQGRLWLALGAAVLIMGGVLATYTYITPLLTDRAGIPAGAVPLVLVAFGIGALGGTAIGGRLGDHRPMVTTITASAATSLILLALIPASNSPVAAVVLVFGMALAGFTVNPVVTSLAVRFAGDAPTLTSALTTSGYNTGIAAGSLAAGHALDSSLGLTGPALIGAVFAALTLLPLIALALRGTAGPSQIVAHHTTDTDAPRQAADATVTSAR
;
A
#
# COMPACT_ATOMS: atom_id res chain seq x y z
N MET A 1 26.61 31.80 45.55
CA MET A 1 26.96 31.91 44.13
C MET A 1 26.82 30.53 43.46
N THR A 2 25.67 29.84 43.53
CA THR A 2 25.57 28.46 43.03
C THR A 2 24.17 28.09 42.50
N ILE A 3 23.16 28.93 42.58
CA ILE A 3 21.81 28.61 42.11
C ILE A 3 21.50 29.26 40.71
N PHE A 4 22.19 30.34 40.37
CA PHE A 4 21.99 31.04 39.08
C PHE A 4 22.69 30.38 37.90
N THR A 5 23.73 29.59 38.11
CA THR A 5 24.44 28.87 37.04
C THR A 5 23.77 27.59 36.64
N LEU A 6 23.03 26.90 37.50
CA LEU A 6 22.26 25.69 37.12
C LEU A 6 20.99 25.99 36.31
N ARG A 7 20.36 27.14 36.53
CA ARG A 7 19.16 27.54 35.77
C ARG A 7 19.51 27.93 34.31
N ARG A 8 20.72 28.43 34.06
CA ARG A 8 21.20 28.75 32.71
C ARG A 8 21.65 27.54 31.90
N ALA A 9 22.06 26.46 32.57
CA ALA A 9 22.40 25.18 31.94
C ALA A 9 21.15 24.39 31.55
N LEU A 10 20.07 24.50 32.33
CA LEU A 10 18.78 23.81 32.03
C LEU A 10 17.92 24.52 30.96
N THR A 11 18.13 25.83 30.73
CA THR A 11 17.45 26.57 29.67
C THR A 11 18.20 26.56 28.34
N ALA A 12 19.45 26.11 28.30
CA ALA A 12 20.22 26.01 27.05
C ALA A 12 20.09 24.68 26.33
N THR A 13 19.37 23.69 26.93
CA THR A 13 19.12 22.37 26.30
C THR A 13 17.71 22.21 25.81
N ALA A 14 16.88 23.26 25.92
CA ALA A 14 15.53 23.25 25.35
C ALA A 14 15.54 24.03 24.02
N ALA A 15 15.31 23.30 22.94
CA ALA A 15 14.89 23.81 21.63
C ALA A 15 15.97 24.41 20.72
N THR A 16 16.84 23.57 20.21
CA THR A 16 17.13 23.63 18.76
C THR A 16 16.81 22.26 18.17
N GLY A 17 15.52 21.95 18.02
CA GLY A 17 15.13 20.95 17.03
C GLY A 17 15.73 21.38 15.71
N PRO A 18 16.37 20.50 14.91
CA PRO A 18 16.96 20.90 13.66
C PRO A 18 15.89 21.60 12.84
N ALA A 19 16.21 22.79 12.31
CA ALA A 19 15.36 23.51 11.37
C ALA A 19 14.81 22.53 10.33
N PRO A 20 13.60 22.71 9.75
CA PRO A 20 13.00 21.80 8.80
C PRO A 20 13.88 21.74 7.55
N GLY A 21 14.97 20.98 7.61
CA GLY A 21 15.91 20.77 6.54
C GLY A 21 15.19 20.08 5.37
N LYS A 22 15.54 20.48 4.15
CA LYS A 22 15.06 19.87 2.91
C LYS A 22 15.42 18.38 2.92
N LEU A 23 14.51 17.51 2.45
CA LEU A 23 14.81 16.09 2.24
C LEU A 23 15.90 15.96 1.16
N PRO A 24 16.81 14.99 1.29
CA PRO A 24 17.79 14.69 0.26
C PRO A 24 17.10 14.40 -1.08
N PHE A 25 17.75 14.85 -2.16
CA PHE A 25 17.19 14.70 -3.51
C PHE A 25 16.93 13.23 -3.90
N VAL A 26 17.72 12.31 -3.38
CA VAL A 26 17.54 10.87 -3.59
C VAL A 26 16.14 10.37 -3.19
N VAL A 27 15.52 10.95 -2.15
CA VAL A 27 14.17 10.59 -1.70
C VAL A 27 13.13 10.89 -2.79
N TRP A 28 13.28 11.99 -3.49
CA TRP A 28 12.39 12.38 -4.59
C TRP A 28 12.56 11.50 -5.83
N VAL A 29 13.81 11.08 -6.10
CA VAL A 29 14.10 10.11 -7.18
C VAL A 29 13.44 8.76 -6.89
N LEU A 30 13.53 8.30 -5.64
CA LEU A 30 12.88 7.07 -5.22
C LEU A 30 11.36 7.17 -5.25
N ALA A 31 10.79 8.33 -4.87
CA ALA A 31 9.36 8.59 -4.98
C ALA A 31 8.87 8.56 -6.44
N ALA A 32 9.67 9.10 -7.39
CA ALA A 32 9.37 8.98 -8.81
C ALA A 32 9.40 7.51 -9.29
N GLY A 33 10.36 6.71 -8.79
CA GLY A 33 10.37 5.27 -9.03
C GLY A 33 9.14 4.57 -8.46
N THR A 34 8.71 4.93 -7.24
CA THR A 34 7.49 4.40 -6.62
C THR A 34 6.24 4.78 -7.43
N PHE A 35 6.22 5.98 -8.01
CA PHE A 35 5.16 6.41 -8.94
C PHE A 35 5.09 5.49 -10.19
N LEU A 36 6.22 5.17 -10.81
CA LEU A 36 6.25 4.27 -11.98
C LEU A 36 5.77 2.86 -11.61
N MET A 37 6.24 2.34 -10.47
CA MET A 37 5.86 1.01 -9.96
C MET A 37 4.37 0.94 -9.63
N GLY A 38 3.81 1.97 -8.98
CA GLY A 38 2.38 2.05 -8.69
C GLY A 38 1.52 2.23 -9.93
N THR A 39 1.98 2.97 -10.94
CA THR A 39 1.25 3.15 -12.19
C THR A 39 1.07 1.81 -12.91
N THR A 40 2.12 0.99 -13.00
CA THR A 40 2.02 -0.33 -13.66
C THR A 40 1.09 -1.30 -12.94
N GLU A 41 0.97 -1.18 -11.61
CA GLU A 41 0.14 -2.07 -10.80
C GLU A 41 -1.33 -1.99 -11.20
N PHE A 42 -1.83 -0.78 -11.43
CA PHE A 42 -3.26 -0.53 -11.61
C PHE A 42 -3.69 -0.10 -13.02
N VAL A 43 -2.76 0.32 -13.88
CA VAL A 43 -3.09 0.85 -15.22
C VAL A 43 -3.83 -0.15 -16.11
N ILE A 44 -3.59 -1.45 -15.91
CA ILE A 44 -4.22 -2.52 -16.71
C ILE A 44 -5.74 -2.49 -16.55
N ALA A 45 -6.29 -2.15 -15.40
CA ALA A 45 -7.75 -2.06 -15.23
C ALA A 45 -8.40 -1.06 -16.20
N GLY A 46 -7.66 0.02 -16.55
CA GLY A 46 -8.09 0.97 -17.57
C GLY A 46 -7.91 0.52 -19.02
N LEU A 47 -7.11 -0.53 -19.26
CA LEU A 47 -6.73 -1.02 -20.60
C LEU A 47 -7.23 -2.43 -20.87
N LEU A 48 -7.99 -3.01 -19.95
CA LEU A 48 -8.29 -4.44 -19.93
C LEU A 48 -9.04 -4.91 -21.19
N PRO A 49 -10.10 -4.22 -21.70
CA PRO A 49 -10.79 -4.65 -22.90
C PRO A 49 -9.90 -4.62 -24.15
N GLU A 50 -9.04 -3.62 -24.29
CA GLU A 50 -8.14 -3.47 -25.44
C GLU A 50 -7.07 -4.57 -25.42
N MET A 51 -6.52 -4.89 -24.24
CA MET A 51 -5.59 -6.01 -24.08
C MET A 51 -6.23 -7.35 -24.36
N ALA A 52 -7.47 -7.57 -23.91
CA ALA A 52 -8.23 -8.78 -24.19
C ALA A 52 -8.45 -9.00 -25.69
N ALA A 53 -8.89 -7.97 -26.38
CA ALA A 53 -9.13 -8.00 -27.83
C ALA A 53 -7.85 -8.25 -28.62
N ASP A 54 -6.76 -7.56 -28.32
CA ASP A 54 -5.49 -7.65 -29.05
C ASP A 54 -4.75 -8.96 -28.80
N LEU A 55 -4.86 -9.52 -27.58
CA LEU A 55 -4.26 -10.80 -27.21
C LEU A 55 -5.17 -12.01 -27.49
N ASN A 56 -6.36 -11.78 -28.09
CA ASN A 56 -7.36 -12.80 -28.43
C ASN A 56 -7.78 -13.68 -27.25
N VAL A 57 -8.05 -13.06 -26.10
CA VAL A 57 -8.54 -13.71 -24.88
C VAL A 57 -9.82 -13.04 -24.38
N SER A 58 -10.56 -13.71 -23.49
CA SER A 58 -11.70 -13.08 -22.82
C SER A 58 -11.24 -11.98 -21.85
N VAL A 59 -12.13 -11.05 -21.52
CA VAL A 59 -11.85 -9.97 -20.55
C VAL A 59 -11.51 -10.56 -19.16
N SER A 60 -12.22 -11.64 -18.76
CA SER A 60 -11.91 -12.36 -17.53
C SER A 60 -10.51 -12.97 -17.54
N HIS A 61 -10.12 -13.58 -18.68
CA HIS A 61 -8.78 -14.14 -18.86
C HIS A 61 -7.70 -13.05 -18.83
N ALA A 62 -7.95 -11.89 -19.46
CA ALA A 62 -7.05 -10.73 -19.40
C ALA A 62 -6.88 -10.22 -17.94
N GLY A 63 -7.90 -10.33 -17.09
CA GLY A 63 -7.82 -10.01 -15.65
C GLY A 63 -6.74 -10.79 -14.90
N LEU A 64 -6.33 -11.97 -15.39
CA LEU A 64 -5.22 -12.73 -14.84
C LEU A 64 -3.88 -11.96 -14.89
N LEU A 65 -3.74 -10.94 -15.75
CA LEU A 65 -2.55 -10.08 -15.78
C LEU A 65 -2.41 -9.26 -14.49
N ILE A 66 -3.52 -8.86 -13.85
CA ILE A 66 -3.53 -8.19 -12.54
C ILE A 66 -3.26 -9.22 -11.45
N THR A 67 -3.92 -10.38 -11.51
CA THR A 67 -3.69 -11.51 -10.59
C THR A 67 -2.22 -11.95 -10.59
N ALA A 68 -1.61 -12.09 -11.77
CA ALA A 68 -0.20 -12.52 -11.91
C ALA A 68 0.78 -11.51 -11.30
N PHE A 69 0.54 -10.20 -11.47
CA PHE A 69 1.33 -9.18 -10.81
C PHE A 69 1.19 -9.26 -9.29
N ALA A 70 -0.04 -9.38 -8.79
CA ALA A 70 -0.30 -9.50 -7.37
C ALA A 70 0.36 -10.76 -6.75
N VAL A 71 0.29 -11.91 -7.43
CA VAL A 71 1.00 -13.15 -7.02
C VAL A 71 2.51 -12.91 -7.02
N GLY A 72 3.04 -12.24 -8.04
CA GLY A 72 4.44 -11.83 -8.09
C GLY A 72 4.85 -10.95 -6.91
N MET A 73 3.99 -10.03 -6.47
CA MET A 73 4.22 -9.18 -5.30
C MET A 73 4.13 -9.94 -3.98
N ILE A 74 3.20 -10.91 -3.84
CA ILE A 74 3.08 -11.77 -2.65
C ILE A 74 4.41 -12.50 -2.37
N VAL A 75 4.99 -13.07 -3.42
CA VAL A 75 6.24 -13.81 -3.33
C VAL A 75 7.43 -12.85 -3.38
N GLY A 76 7.39 -11.87 -4.29
CA GLY A 76 8.48 -10.94 -4.56
C GLY A 76 8.82 -10.03 -3.39
N GLY A 77 7.82 -9.50 -2.67
CA GLY A 77 8.05 -8.62 -1.53
C GLY A 77 9.00 -9.25 -0.49
N PRO A 78 8.62 -10.34 0.17
CA PRO A 78 9.45 -10.99 1.17
C PRO A 78 10.75 -11.59 0.62
N THR A 79 10.68 -12.28 -0.52
CA THR A 79 11.86 -12.97 -1.08
C THR A 79 12.90 -11.99 -1.59
N MET A 80 12.48 -10.90 -2.25
CA MET A 80 13.41 -9.86 -2.72
C MET A 80 13.97 -9.05 -1.57
N ALA A 81 13.16 -8.77 -0.52
CA ALA A 81 13.69 -8.15 0.69
C ALA A 81 14.85 -8.97 1.30
N MET A 82 14.71 -10.29 1.38
CA MET A 82 15.78 -11.18 1.88
C MET A 82 16.94 -11.32 0.90
N ALA A 83 16.67 -11.53 -0.38
CA ALA A 83 17.70 -11.73 -1.40
C ALA A 83 18.59 -10.50 -1.57
N THR A 84 18.02 -9.30 -1.42
CA THR A 84 18.74 -8.04 -1.62
C THR A 84 19.52 -7.56 -0.38
N LEU A 85 19.32 -8.17 0.80
CA LEU A 85 20.08 -7.83 2.03
C LEU A 85 21.61 -7.89 1.85
N ARG A 86 22.10 -8.80 1.02
CA ARG A 86 23.54 -9.02 0.78
C ARG A 86 24.06 -8.28 -0.47
N LEU A 87 23.18 -7.68 -1.25
CA LEU A 87 23.55 -7.01 -2.49
C LEU A 87 23.77 -5.51 -2.28
N PRO A 88 24.69 -4.89 -3.02
CA PRO A 88 24.88 -3.45 -2.97
C PRO A 88 23.59 -2.73 -3.38
N GLN A 89 23.04 -1.89 -2.51
CA GLN A 89 21.73 -1.25 -2.67
C GLN A 89 21.57 -0.51 -4.02
N ARG A 90 22.60 0.21 -4.46
CA ARG A 90 22.61 0.90 -5.74
C ARG A 90 22.43 -0.05 -6.93
N HIS A 91 23.19 -1.14 -6.97
CA HIS A 91 23.10 -2.12 -8.07
C HIS A 91 21.77 -2.86 -8.05
N THR A 92 21.21 -3.11 -6.87
CA THR A 92 19.89 -3.73 -6.71
C THR A 92 18.81 -2.83 -7.29
N LEU A 93 18.84 -1.53 -6.99
CA LEU A 93 17.86 -0.58 -7.56
C LEU A 93 17.99 -0.44 -9.08
N ILE A 94 19.21 -0.33 -9.58
CA ILE A 94 19.46 -0.28 -11.04
C ILE A 94 18.97 -1.56 -11.70
N GLY A 95 19.29 -2.72 -11.12
CA GLY A 95 18.87 -4.02 -11.62
C GLY A 95 17.34 -4.17 -11.61
N ALA A 96 16.68 -3.75 -10.53
CA ALA A 96 15.21 -3.76 -10.43
C ALA A 96 14.57 -2.89 -11.52
N LEU A 97 15.04 -1.66 -11.69
CA LEU A 97 14.53 -0.76 -12.74
C LEU A 97 14.83 -1.27 -14.15
N ALA A 98 15.99 -1.88 -14.37
CA ALA A 98 16.34 -2.49 -15.66
C ALA A 98 15.46 -3.70 -15.98
N VAL A 99 15.23 -4.60 -15.01
CA VAL A 99 14.32 -5.75 -15.16
C VAL A 99 12.90 -5.28 -15.40
N PHE A 100 12.47 -4.25 -14.68
CA PHE A 100 11.15 -3.62 -14.89
C PHE A 100 11.03 -3.05 -16.30
N ALA A 101 12.02 -2.29 -16.78
CA ALA A 101 12.03 -1.73 -18.14
C ALA A 101 12.01 -2.83 -19.21
N LEU A 102 12.85 -3.87 -19.07
CA LEU A 102 12.89 -5.00 -19.98
C LEU A 102 11.56 -5.77 -19.98
N GLY A 103 10.99 -6.04 -18.81
CA GLY A 103 9.69 -6.72 -18.70
C GLY A 103 8.57 -5.97 -19.40
N HIS A 104 8.53 -4.62 -19.28
CA HIS A 104 7.56 -3.79 -19.99
C HIS A 104 7.81 -3.76 -21.50
N SER A 105 9.07 -3.73 -21.92
CA SER A 105 9.44 -3.81 -23.35
C SER A 105 9.04 -5.16 -23.95
N VAL A 106 9.29 -6.26 -23.26
CA VAL A 106 8.89 -7.60 -23.67
C VAL A 106 7.36 -7.72 -23.77
N ALA A 107 6.64 -7.21 -22.77
CA ALA A 107 5.18 -7.19 -22.81
C ALA A 107 4.64 -6.36 -23.99
N ALA A 108 5.22 -5.18 -24.26
CA ALA A 108 4.79 -4.30 -25.33
C ALA A 108 5.10 -4.86 -26.73
N LEU A 109 6.13 -5.66 -26.88
CA LEU A 109 6.49 -6.32 -28.15
C LEU A 109 5.71 -7.60 -28.42
N SER A 110 5.17 -8.22 -27.35
CA SER A 110 4.56 -9.56 -27.46
C SER A 110 3.13 -9.50 -28.00
N THR A 111 2.78 -10.53 -28.76
CA THR A 111 1.41 -10.87 -29.17
C THR A 111 0.88 -12.09 -28.40
N SER A 112 1.70 -12.69 -27.53
CA SER A 112 1.34 -13.86 -26.73
C SER A 112 0.91 -13.47 -25.34
N PHE A 113 -0.31 -13.86 -24.95
CA PHE A 113 -0.81 -13.67 -23.58
C PHE A 113 0.12 -14.25 -22.51
N THR A 114 0.64 -15.45 -22.73
CA THR A 114 1.54 -16.13 -21.77
C THR A 114 2.84 -15.35 -21.54
N ILE A 115 3.40 -14.74 -22.59
CA ILE A 115 4.61 -13.90 -22.47
C ILE A 115 4.29 -12.64 -21.66
N VAL A 116 3.17 -11.98 -21.96
CA VAL A 116 2.73 -10.80 -21.20
C VAL A 116 2.48 -11.16 -19.74
N LEU A 117 1.81 -12.30 -19.47
CA LEU A 117 1.55 -12.81 -18.13
C LEU A 117 2.87 -13.04 -17.35
N THR A 118 3.83 -13.70 -17.98
CA THR A 118 5.15 -13.96 -17.37
C THR A 118 5.89 -12.65 -17.10
N ALA A 119 5.85 -11.71 -18.04
CA ALA A 119 6.44 -10.37 -17.86
C ALA A 119 5.81 -9.63 -16.67
N ARG A 120 4.51 -9.81 -16.40
CA ARG A 120 3.84 -9.24 -15.21
C ARG A 120 4.40 -9.79 -13.91
N VAL A 121 4.66 -11.10 -13.82
CA VAL A 121 5.29 -11.71 -12.63
C VAL A 121 6.70 -11.16 -12.45
N VAL A 122 7.50 -11.10 -13.53
CA VAL A 122 8.90 -10.61 -13.48
C VAL A 122 8.94 -9.14 -13.06
N THR A 123 8.05 -8.30 -13.60
CA THR A 123 7.98 -6.89 -13.23
C THR A 123 7.51 -6.69 -11.78
N ALA A 124 6.65 -7.57 -11.25
CA ALA A 124 6.24 -7.57 -9.86
C ALA A 124 7.42 -7.92 -8.92
N LEU A 125 8.24 -8.91 -9.26
CA LEU A 125 9.47 -9.24 -8.50
C LEU A 125 10.43 -8.04 -8.47
N ALA A 126 10.61 -7.37 -9.61
CA ALA A 126 11.42 -6.16 -9.71
C ALA A 126 10.85 -5.02 -8.85
N THR A 127 9.54 -4.84 -8.84
CA THR A 127 8.84 -3.87 -7.99
C THR A 127 9.08 -4.16 -6.51
N GLY A 128 8.96 -5.42 -6.08
CA GLY A 128 9.24 -5.84 -4.72
C GLY A 128 10.68 -5.53 -4.29
N ALA A 129 11.66 -5.82 -5.16
CA ALA A 129 13.06 -5.49 -4.92
C ALA A 129 13.30 -3.97 -4.81
N PHE A 130 12.68 -3.18 -5.70
CA PHE A 130 12.77 -1.72 -5.66
C PHE A 130 12.22 -1.16 -4.35
N TRP A 131 11.04 -1.62 -3.90
CA TRP A 131 10.43 -1.16 -2.67
C TRP A 131 11.26 -1.51 -1.44
N ALA A 132 11.71 -2.76 -1.34
CA ALA A 132 12.52 -3.22 -0.21
C ALA A 132 13.78 -2.38 -0.02
N VAL A 133 14.52 -2.11 -1.09
CA VAL A 133 15.78 -1.34 -1.04
C VAL A 133 15.54 0.16 -1.02
N GLY A 134 14.54 0.64 -1.76
CA GLY A 134 14.21 2.06 -1.88
C GLY A 134 13.83 2.69 -0.54
N PHE A 135 12.99 2.00 0.28
CA PHE A 135 12.64 2.47 1.62
C PHE A 135 13.85 2.57 2.54
N VAL A 136 14.76 1.59 2.50
CA VAL A 136 15.99 1.62 3.31
C VAL A 136 16.86 2.81 2.90
N ILE A 137 17.09 3.03 1.62
CA ILE A 137 17.90 4.17 1.15
C ILE A 137 17.24 5.50 1.51
N ALA A 138 15.92 5.64 1.31
CA ALA A 138 15.20 6.87 1.60
C ALA A 138 15.28 7.26 3.08
N THR A 139 15.06 6.29 3.99
CA THR A 139 15.11 6.52 5.43
C THR A 139 16.52 6.78 5.93
N THR A 140 17.50 6.05 5.44
CA THR A 140 18.92 6.24 5.79
C THR A 140 19.43 7.59 5.32
N ALA A 141 19.14 7.97 4.07
CA ALA A 141 19.56 9.26 3.51
C ALA A 141 18.90 10.45 4.24
N ALA A 142 17.65 10.32 4.67
CA ALA A 142 16.93 11.34 5.40
C ALA A 142 17.40 11.49 6.86
N GLY A 143 17.97 10.42 7.43
CA GLY A 143 18.37 10.33 8.83
C GLY A 143 17.18 10.12 9.80
N PRO A 144 17.44 9.75 11.07
CA PRO A 144 16.39 9.37 12.03
C PRO A 144 15.30 10.42 12.22
N ALA A 145 15.67 11.70 12.29
CA ALA A 145 14.73 12.80 12.52
C ALA A 145 13.75 13.05 11.35
N ARG A 146 14.03 12.52 10.16
CA ARG A 146 13.24 12.78 8.94
C ARG A 146 12.82 11.51 8.21
N SER A 147 13.09 10.34 8.77
CA SER A 147 12.77 9.04 8.18
C SER A 147 11.28 8.88 7.87
N THR A 148 10.40 9.25 8.79
CA THR A 148 8.94 9.23 8.59
C THR A 148 8.51 10.12 7.41
N ARG A 149 9.12 11.30 7.27
CA ARG A 149 8.83 12.21 6.15
C ARG A 149 9.32 11.63 4.82
N ALA A 150 10.46 10.94 4.81
CA ALA A 150 10.98 10.27 3.61
C ALA A 150 10.04 9.13 3.15
N VAL A 151 9.57 8.30 4.08
CA VAL A 151 8.56 7.27 3.82
C VAL A 151 7.28 7.90 3.28
N GLY A 152 6.81 9.00 3.89
CA GLY A 152 5.64 9.74 3.44
C GLY A 152 5.75 10.24 1.99
N VAL A 153 6.93 10.73 1.58
CA VAL A 153 7.17 11.18 0.19
C VAL A 153 7.17 9.99 -0.77
N MET A 154 7.76 8.85 -0.41
CA MET A 154 7.68 7.64 -1.24
C MET A 154 6.25 7.12 -1.39
N MET A 155 5.49 7.07 -0.29
CA MET A 155 4.06 6.70 -0.34
C MET A 155 3.23 7.71 -1.14
N GLY A 156 3.61 8.99 -1.10
CA GLY A 156 3.06 10.03 -1.95
C GLY A 156 3.24 9.72 -3.44
N GLY A 157 4.37 9.12 -3.84
CA GLY A 157 4.60 8.63 -5.21
C GLY A 157 3.57 7.58 -5.63
N LEU A 158 3.29 6.59 -4.76
CA LEU A 158 2.27 5.57 -5.01
C LEU A 158 0.85 6.18 -5.10
N THR A 159 0.53 7.08 -4.18
CA THR A 159 -0.77 7.77 -4.21
C THR A 159 -0.95 8.58 -5.49
N LEU A 160 0.11 9.28 -5.91
CA LEU A 160 0.10 10.06 -7.16
C LEU A 160 -0.03 9.15 -8.39
N ALA A 161 0.52 7.93 -8.33
CA ALA A 161 0.33 6.92 -9.38
C ALA A 161 -1.15 6.59 -9.57
N ASN A 162 -1.89 6.41 -8.49
CA ASN A 162 -3.33 6.12 -8.55
C ASN A 162 -4.15 7.31 -9.06
N VAL A 163 -3.79 8.55 -8.64
CA VAL A 163 -4.58 9.76 -9.00
C VAL A 163 -4.28 10.26 -10.40
N ILE A 164 -3.03 10.15 -10.84
CA ILE A 164 -2.55 10.75 -12.09
C ILE A 164 -1.95 9.68 -13.02
N GLY A 165 -1.11 8.78 -12.52
CA GLY A 165 -0.39 7.81 -13.33
C GLY A 165 -1.30 6.85 -14.08
N VAL A 166 -2.25 6.25 -13.38
CA VAL A 166 -3.21 5.30 -13.96
C VAL A 166 -4.13 5.99 -14.98
N PRO A 167 -4.76 7.14 -14.68
CA PRO A 167 -5.57 7.86 -15.65
C PRO A 167 -4.78 8.32 -16.89
N ILE A 168 -3.56 8.85 -16.71
CA ILE A 168 -2.70 9.22 -17.85
C ILE A 168 -2.36 7.99 -18.68
N GLY A 169 -2.01 6.86 -18.03
CA GLY A 169 -1.74 5.61 -18.74
C GLY A 169 -2.94 5.12 -19.53
N SER A 170 -4.14 5.16 -18.93
CA SER A 170 -5.38 4.81 -19.63
C SER A 170 -5.68 5.78 -20.78
N PHE A 171 -5.49 7.09 -20.58
CA PHE A 171 -5.67 8.09 -21.63
C PHE A 171 -4.70 7.87 -22.80
N VAL A 172 -3.42 7.70 -22.53
CA VAL A 172 -2.41 7.40 -23.55
C VAL A 172 -2.75 6.12 -24.27
N GLY A 173 -3.16 5.07 -23.53
CA GLY A 173 -3.55 3.79 -24.11
C GLY A 173 -4.73 3.89 -25.06
N HIS A 174 -5.70 4.72 -24.76
CA HIS A 174 -6.86 4.95 -25.65
C HIS A 174 -6.44 5.47 -27.05
N TYR A 175 -5.38 6.30 -27.14
CA TYR A 175 -4.91 6.86 -28.42
C TYR A 175 -3.80 6.04 -29.09
N THR A 176 -2.97 5.35 -28.32
CA THR A 176 -1.77 4.64 -28.83
C THR A 176 -1.88 3.11 -28.74
N GLY A 177 -3.03 2.63 -28.27
CA GLY A 177 -3.21 1.24 -27.86
C GLY A 177 -2.53 0.94 -26.52
N TRP A 178 -2.89 -0.17 -25.90
CA TRP A 178 -2.39 -0.57 -24.58
C TRP A 178 -0.85 -0.70 -24.52
N ARG A 179 -0.19 -0.89 -25.65
CA ARG A 179 1.29 -0.97 -25.75
C ARG A 179 1.97 0.36 -25.47
N GLY A 180 1.32 1.49 -25.77
CA GLY A 180 1.88 2.83 -25.55
C GLY A 180 2.29 3.09 -24.09
N PRO A 181 1.39 2.94 -23.12
CA PRO A 181 1.74 3.04 -21.69
C PRO A 181 2.86 2.11 -21.24
N PHE A 182 2.93 0.88 -21.77
CA PHE A 182 4.00 -0.06 -21.44
C PHE A 182 5.35 0.43 -21.97
N TRP A 183 5.41 0.97 -23.19
CA TRP A 183 6.61 1.62 -23.72
C TRP A 183 7.02 2.85 -22.92
N ALA A 184 6.06 3.68 -22.53
CA ALA A 184 6.33 4.85 -21.69
C ALA A 184 6.95 4.43 -20.35
N LEU A 185 6.38 3.41 -19.68
CA LEU A 185 6.93 2.88 -18.43
C LEU A 185 8.33 2.27 -18.62
N ALA A 186 8.57 1.56 -19.72
CA ALA A 186 9.88 0.99 -20.02
C ALA A 186 10.95 2.08 -20.16
N VAL A 187 10.67 3.12 -20.96
CA VAL A 187 11.60 4.24 -21.17
C VAL A 187 11.83 5.03 -19.89
N LEU A 188 10.78 5.37 -19.16
CA LEU A 188 10.89 6.12 -17.90
C LEU A 188 11.67 5.32 -16.84
N ALA A 189 11.46 3.99 -16.76
CA ALA A 189 12.22 3.14 -15.84
C ALA A 189 13.70 3.02 -16.25
N ALA A 190 14.02 2.94 -17.54
CA ALA A 190 15.39 2.94 -18.03
C ALA A 190 16.10 4.28 -17.71
N LEU A 191 15.40 5.41 -17.89
CA LEU A 191 15.90 6.74 -17.52
C LEU A 191 16.09 6.83 -15.99
N ALA A 192 15.15 6.33 -15.21
CA ALA A 192 15.26 6.28 -13.75
C ALA A 192 16.46 5.42 -13.31
N ALA A 193 16.72 4.27 -13.95
CA ALA A 193 17.87 3.42 -13.67
C ALA A 193 19.20 4.17 -13.94
N ALA A 194 19.31 4.87 -15.07
CA ALA A 194 20.46 5.67 -15.40
C ALA A 194 20.68 6.81 -14.39
N PHE A 195 19.58 7.43 -13.93
CA PHE A 195 19.61 8.53 -12.98
C PHE A 195 19.98 8.06 -11.56
N VAL A 196 19.40 6.95 -11.10
CA VAL A 196 19.78 6.26 -9.85
C VAL A 196 21.28 5.95 -9.84
N GLY A 197 21.79 5.46 -10.97
CA GLY A 197 23.22 5.21 -11.17
C GLY A 197 24.13 6.43 -10.99
N ARG A 198 23.62 7.64 -11.17
CA ARG A 198 24.38 8.89 -10.97
C ARG A 198 24.23 9.50 -9.58
N VAL A 199 23.04 9.36 -8.97
CA VAL A 199 22.67 10.10 -7.74
C VAL A 199 22.93 9.27 -6.48
N ILE A 200 22.79 7.93 -6.52
CA ILE A 200 22.97 7.11 -5.33
C ILE A 200 24.44 6.72 -5.15
N PRO A 201 25.07 7.08 -4.00
CA PRO A 201 26.44 6.71 -3.69
C PRO A 201 26.61 5.19 -3.59
N ARG A 202 27.83 4.69 -3.79
CA ARG A 202 28.20 3.30 -3.54
C ARG A 202 28.41 3.08 -2.05
N THR A 203 27.33 2.93 -1.29
CA THR A 203 27.41 2.71 0.16
C THR A 203 27.12 1.25 0.48
N GLU A 204 28.06 0.60 1.18
CA GLU A 204 27.89 -0.77 1.68
C GLU A 204 27.30 -0.74 3.09
N GLN A 205 26.06 -0.30 3.24
CA GLN A 205 25.37 -0.42 4.53
C GLN A 205 24.54 -1.70 4.55
N ARG A 206 24.90 -2.58 5.48
CA ARG A 206 24.12 -3.79 5.81
C ARG A 206 23.17 -3.44 6.94
N ALA A 207 21.88 -3.69 6.74
CA ALA A 207 20.91 -3.62 7.84
C ALA A 207 20.99 -4.92 8.65
N GLU A 208 21.22 -4.81 9.95
CA GLU A 208 21.10 -5.94 10.87
C GLU A 208 19.62 -6.12 11.22
N VAL A 209 19.00 -7.16 10.65
CA VAL A 209 17.60 -7.52 10.95
C VAL A 209 17.60 -8.71 11.91
N SER A 210 16.98 -8.56 13.07
CA SER A 210 16.84 -9.65 14.05
C SER A 210 15.69 -10.59 13.64
N VAL A 211 15.99 -11.64 12.90
CA VAL A 211 15.02 -12.65 12.43
C VAL A 211 14.21 -13.26 13.60
N ARG A 212 14.79 -13.36 14.80
CA ARG A 212 14.11 -13.98 15.95
C ARG A 212 12.96 -13.17 16.53
N ALA A 213 13.08 -11.83 16.53
CA ALA A 213 12.00 -10.93 16.95
C ALA A 213 10.86 -10.97 15.93
N GLU A 214 11.20 -10.97 14.66
CA GLU A 214 10.29 -11.01 13.52
C GLU A 214 9.42 -12.27 13.53
N VAL A 215 10.01 -13.47 13.77
CA VAL A 215 9.24 -14.74 13.84
C VAL A 215 8.31 -14.79 15.06
N ARG A 216 8.67 -14.16 16.18
CA ARG A 216 7.82 -14.11 17.38
C ARG A 216 6.51 -13.34 17.10
N ALA A 217 6.56 -12.28 16.30
CA ALA A 217 5.37 -11.49 15.94
C ALA A 217 4.31 -12.33 15.20
N LEU A 218 4.73 -13.33 14.40
CA LEU A 218 3.83 -14.24 13.69
C LEU A 218 2.94 -15.10 14.60
N ARG A 219 3.28 -15.23 15.88
CA ARG A 219 2.46 -16.00 16.86
C ARG A 219 1.29 -15.18 17.41
N GLN A 220 1.19 -13.91 17.10
CA GLN A 220 0.13 -13.05 17.59
C GLN A 220 -1.13 -13.16 16.73
N GLY A 221 -2.18 -13.78 17.27
CA GLY A 221 -3.46 -13.95 16.56
C GLY A 221 -4.12 -12.64 16.13
N ARG A 222 -3.86 -11.52 16.85
CA ARG A 222 -4.36 -10.18 16.48
C ARG A 222 -3.73 -9.65 15.20
N LEU A 223 -2.45 -9.96 14.95
CA LEU A 223 -1.78 -9.63 13.71
C LEU A 223 -2.47 -10.29 12.51
N TRP A 224 -2.79 -11.58 12.62
CA TRP A 224 -3.49 -12.31 11.55
C TRP A 224 -4.90 -11.81 11.29
N LEU A 225 -5.61 -11.34 12.32
CA LEU A 225 -6.92 -10.69 12.12
C LEU A 225 -6.78 -9.36 11.37
N ALA A 226 -5.76 -8.54 11.69
CA ALA A 226 -5.50 -7.31 10.95
C ALA A 226 -5.08 -7.61 9.49
N LEU A 227 -4.20 -8.59 9.26
CA LEU A 227 -3.82 -9.02 7.92
C LEU A 227 -5.01 -9.58 7.14
N GLY A 228 -5.88 -10.37 7.79
CA GLY A 228 -7.12 -10.88 7.20
C GLY A 228 -8.06 -9.75 6.77
N ALA A 229 -8.19 -8.70 7.58
CA ALA A 229 -8.95 -7.52 7.20
C ALA A 229 -8.33 -6.78 6.00
N ALA A 230 -6.98 -6.70 5.94
CA ALA A 230 -6.26 -6.14 4.79
C ALA A 230 -6.51 -6.92 3.50
N VAL A 231 -6.43 -8.25 3.56
CA VAL A 231 -6.74 -9.16 2.43
C VAL A 231 -8.15 -8.92 1.93
N LEU A 232 -9.13 -8.96 2.82
CA LEU A 232 -10.54 -8.93 2.46
C LEU A 232 -10.97 -7.57 1.91
N ILE A 233 -10.56 -6.45 2.51
CA ILE A 233 -10.95 -5.13 2.00
C ILE A 233 -10.32 -4.83 0.65
N MET A 234 -9.03 -5.18 0.43
CA MET A 234 -8.39 -5.00 -0.87
C MET A 234 -8.99 -5.93 -1.93
N GLY A 235 -9.28 -7.18 -1.56
CA GLY A 235 -10.02 -8.10 -2.42
C GLY A 235 -11.36 -7.53 -2.85
N GLY A 236 -12.10 -6.90 -1.92
CA GLY A 236 -13.38 -6.28 -2.18
C GLY A 236 -13.31 -5.12 -3.20
N VAL A 237 -12.44 -4.16 -2.94
CA VAL A 237 -12.28 -2.98 -3.83
C VAL A 237 -11.73 -3.38 -5.19
N LEU A 238 -10.67 -4.21 -5.21
CA LEU A 238 -9.96 -4.54 -6.44
C LEU A 238 -10.67 -5.61 -7.29
N ALA A 239 -11.55 -6.44 -6.71
CA ALA A 239 -12.45 -7.29 -7.49
C ALA A 239 -13.25 -6.47 -8.52
N THR A 240 -13.88 -5.39 -8.05
CA THR A 240 -14.66 -4.49 -8.90
C THR A 240 -13.76 -3.63 -9.79
N TYR A 241 -12.71 -3.07 -9.24
CA TYR A 241 -11.79 -2.18 -9.98
C TYR A 241 -11.11 -2.88 -11.15
N THR A 242 -10.74 -4.14 -11.02
CA THR A 242 -10.11 -4.93 -12.10
C THR A 242 -10.94 -4.93 -13.37
N TYR A 243 -12.26 -5.03 -13.25
CA TYR A 243 -13.19 -5.09 -14.36
C TYR A 243 -14.03 -3.81 -14.50
N ILE A 244 -13.49 -2.68 -14.00
CA ILE A 244 -14.24 -1.42 -13.97
C ILE A 244 -14.54 -0.89 -15.38
N THR A 245 -13.60 -1.02 -16.32
CA THR A 245 -13.75 -0.49 -17.67
C THR A 245 -14.95 -1.08 -18.41
N PRO A 246 -15.12 -2.42 -18.55
CA PRO A 246 -16.30 -2.98 -19.19
C PRO A 246 -17.61 -2.66 -18.45
N LEU A 247 -17.59 -2.52 -17.12
CA LEU A 247 -18.78 -2.07 -16.39
C LEU A 247 -19.16 -0.63 -16.77
N LEU A 248 -18.19 0.26 -16.93
CA LEU A 248 -18.41 1.66 -17.29
C LEU A 248 -18.82 1.82 -18.75
N THR A 249 -18.20 1.10 -19.69
CA THR A 249 -18.47 1.22 -21.13
C THR A 249 -19.73 0.48 -21.54
N ASP A 250 -19.84 -0.80 -21.21
CA ASP A 250 -20.83 -1.69 -21.80
C ASP A 250 -22.14 -1.69 -21.01
N ARG A 251 -22.11 -1.29 -19.73
CA ARG A 251 -23.29 -1.25 -18.89
C ARG A 251 -23.73 0.17 -18.53
N ALA A 252 -22.81 1.04 -18.09
CA ALA A 252 -23.13 2.43 -17.77
C ALA A 252 -23.20 3.34 -19.01
N GLY A 253 -22.74 2.87 -20.18
CA GLY A 253 -22.77 3.64 -21.43
C GLY A 253 -21.80 4.83 -21.43
N ILE A 254 -20.75 4.80 -20.62
CA ILE A 254 -19.72 5.84 -20.57
C ILE A 254 -18.78 5.64 -21.77
N PRO A 255 -18.55 6.68 -22.61
CA PRO A 255 -17.62 6.57 -23.71
C PRO A 255 -16.22 6.15 -23.25
N ALA A 256 -15.53 5.27 -23.97
CA ALA A 256 -14.21 4.77 -23.61
C ALA A 256 -13.20 5.91 -23.34
N GLY A 257 -13.24 7.00 -24.13
CA GLY A 257 -12.40 8.18 -23.92
C GLY A 257 -12.67 8.95 -22.61
N ALA A 258 -13.81 8.71 -21.95
CA ALA A 258 -14.13 9.31 -20.64
C ALA A 258 -13.76 8.41 -19.44
N VAL A 259 -13.43 7.13 -19.66
CA VAL A 259 -13.00 6.21 -18.61
C VAL A 259 -11.82 6.76 -17.80
N PRO A 260 -10.78 7.37 -18.40
CA PRO A 260 -9.68 7.96 -17.64
C PRO A 260 -10.15 8.99 -16.58
N LEU A 261 -11.20 9.77 -16.86
CA LEU A 261 -11.75 10.74 -15.91
C LEU A 261 -12.41 10.03 -14.70
N VAL A 262 -13.07 8.90 -14.93
CA VAL A 262 -13.63 8.08 -13.83
C VAL A 262 -12.51 7.49 -12.98
N LEU A 263 -11.39 7.09 -13.60
CA LEU A 263 -10.20 6.61 -12.86
C LEU A 263 -9.54 7.73 -12.05
N VAL A 264 -9.57 9.00 -12.52
CA VAL A 264 -9.19 10.16 -11.69
C VAL A 264 -10.10 10.27 -10.47
N ALA A 265 -11.42 10.17 -10.66
CA ALA A 265 -12.36 10.22 -9.54
C ALA A 265 -12.11 9.09 -8.54
N PHE A 266 -11.85 7.87 -8.98
CA PHE A 266 -11.42 6.76 -8.14
C PHE A 266 -10.13 7.10 -7.37
N GLY A 267 -9.10 7.61 -8.04
CA GLY A 267 -7.83 8.01 -7.42
C GLY A 267 -8.01 9.09 -6.35
N ILE A 268 -8.83 10.11 -6.63
CA ILE A 268 -9.16 11.17 -5.65
C ILE A 268 -9.92 10.57 -4.46
N GLY A 269 -10.86 9.65 -4.72
CA GLY A 269 -11.57 8.91 -3.68
C GLY A 269 -10.60 8.13 -2.79
N ALA A 270 -9.66 7.40 -3.38
CA ALA A 270 -8.64 6.64 -2.65
C ALA A 270 -7.73 7.54 -1.79
N LEU A 271 -7.30 8.70 -2.34
CA LEU A 271 -6.52 9.69 -1.59
C LEU A 271 -7.33 10.25 -0.41
N GLY A 272 -8.57 10.65 -0.66
CA GLY A 272 -9.48 11.15 0.37
C GLY A 272 -9.74 10.11 1.46
N GLY A 273 -10.01 8.87 1.06
CA GLY A 273 -10.20 7.74 1.97
C GLY A 273 -8.98 7.50 2.86
N THR A 274 -7.78 7.44 2.26
CA THR A 274 -6.53 7.28 3.02
C THR A 274 -6.32 8.43 4.02
N ALA A 275 -6.62 9.67 3.63
CA ALA A 275 -6.50 10.83 4.52
C ALA A 275 -7.52 10.79 5.67
N ILE A 276 -8.77 10.41 5.39
CA ILE A 276 -9.83 10.22 6.39
C ILE A 276 -9.45 9.08 7.34
N GLY A 277 -9.04 7.95 6.80
CA GLY A 277 -8.62 6.78 7.58
C GLY A 277 -7.45 7.07 8.51
N GLY A 278 -6.44 7.82 8.04
CA GLY A 278 -5.34 8.26 8.88
C GLY A 278 -5.81 9.12 10.06
N ARG A 279 -6.66 10.13 9.82
CA ARG A 279 -7.12 11.04 10.87
C ARG A 279 -8.11 10.40 11.85
N LEU A 280 -9.14 9.73 11.33
CA LEU A 280 -10.18 9.12 12.18
C LEU A 280 -9.69 7.83 12.85
N GLY A 281 -8.80 7.10 12.18
CA GLY A 281 -8.23 5.86 12.70
C GLY A 281 -7.37 6.05 13.93
N ASP A 282 -6.68 7.18 14.05
CA ASP A 282 -5.88 7.51 15.25
C ASP A 282 -6.76 7.63 16.51
N HIS A 283 -7.97 8.16 16.37
CA HIS A 283 -8.88 8.38 17.50
C HIS A 283 -9.83 7.20 17.76
N ARG A 284 -10.39 6.60 16.69
CA ARG A 284 -11.42 5.54 16.80
C ARG A 284 -11.19 4.43 15.75
N PRO A 285 -10.10 3.65 15.86
CA PRO A 285 -9.69 2.72 14.79
C PRO A 285 -10.78 1.69 14.43
N MET A 286 -11.44 1.07 15.42
CA MET A 286 -12.45 0.04 15.16
C MET A 286 -13.71 0.61 14.54
N VAL A 287 -14.22 1.74 15.05
CA VAL A 287 -15.40 2.39 14.48
C VAL A 287 -15.13 2.80 13.04
N THR A 288 -13.98 3.43 12.77
CA THR A 288 -13.59 3.86 11.43
C THR A 288 -13.52 2.70 10.44
N THR A 289 -12.86 1.60 10.81
CA THR A 289 -12.71 0.45 9.90
C THR A 289 -14.01 -0.30 9.68
N ILE A 290 -14.81 -0.52 10.73
CA ILE A 290 -16.10 -1.21 10.63
C ILE A 290 -17.09 -0.41 9.76
N THR A 291 -17.24 0.90 10.05
CA THR A 291 -18.14 1.76 9.26
C THR A 291 -17.70 1.89 7.81
N ALA A 292 -16.40 2.04 7.55
CA ALA A 292 -15.85 2.14 6.20
C ALA A 292 -16.02 0.83 5.41
N SER A 293 -15.79 -0.33 6.04
CA SER A 293 -15.99 -1.64 5.39
C SER A 293 -17.47 -1.90 5.09
N ALA A 294 -18.36 -1.58 6.02
CA ALA A 294 -19.81 -1.68 5.81
C ALA A 294 -20.26 -0.75 4.68
N ALA A 295 -19.79 0.50 4.67
CA ALA A 295 -20.07 1.45 3.61
C ALA A 295 -19.57 0.95 2.24
N THR A 296 -18.35 0.39 2.18
CA THR A 296 -17.81 -0.18 0.94
C THR A 296 -18.70 -1.30 0.42
N SER A 297 -19.14 -2.22 1.29
CA SER A 297 -20.04 -3.31 0.90
C SER A 297 -21.38 -2.78 0.37
N LEU A 298 -21.99 -1.82 1.07
CA LEU A 298 -23.27 -1.22 0.66
C LEU A 298 -23.15 -0.46 -0.67
N ILE A 299 -22.05 0.28 -0.88
CA ILE A 299 -21.79 1.00 -2.12
C ILE A 299 -21.64 0.02 -3.30
N LEU A 300 -20.91 -1.08 -3.09
CA LEU A 300 -20.74 -2.11 -4.10
C LEU A 300 -22.06 -2.84 -4.42
N LEU A 301 -22.90 -3.11 -3.43
CA LEU A 301 -24.24 -3.63 -3.65
C LEU A 301 -25.12 -2.64 -4.40
N ALA A 302 -25.05 -1.35 -4.06
CA ALA A 302 -25.80 -0.30 -4.74
C ALA A 302 -25.32 -0.11 -6.19
N LEU A 303 -24.04 -0.38 -6.49
CA LEU A 303 -23.49 -0.30 -7.83
C LEU A 303 -24.17 -1.30 -8.79
N ILE A 304 -24.64 -2.45 -8.29
CA ILE A 304 -25.29 -3.49 -9.12
C ILE A 304 -26.53 -2.94 -9.87
N PRO A 305 -27.56 -2.43 -9.20
CA PRO A 305 -28.72 -1.86 -9.90
C PRO A 305 -28.44 -0.48 -10.52
N ALA A 306 -27.55 0.32 -9.91
CA ALA A 306 -27.29 1.69 -10.33
C ALA A 306 -26.30 1.80 -11.50
N SER A 307 -25.63 0.72 -11.89
CA SER A 307 -24.61 0.71 -12.95
C SER A 307 -25.17 0.98 -14.37
N ASN A 308 -26.49 1.06 -14.54
CA ASN A 308 -27.10 1.48 -15.80
C ASN A 308 -27.12 3.02 -15.99
N SER A 309 -26.78 3.77 -14.93
CA SER A 309 -26.72 5.24 -14.97
C SER A 309 -25.25 5.70 -14.91
N PRO A 310 -24.77 6.46 -15.92
CA PRO A 310 -23.38 6.97 -15.94
C PRO A 310 -23.04 7.75 -14.68
N VAL A 311 -23.92 8.65 -14.24
CA VAL A 311 -23.68 9.50 -13.06
C VAL A 311 -23.61 8.67 -11.78
N ALA A 312 -24.56 7.74 -11.60
CA ALA A 312 -24.59 6.87 -10.43
C ALA A 312 -23.33 5.97 -10.38
N ALA A 313 -22.92 5.41 -11.53
CA ALA A 313 -21.71 4.61 -11.61
C ALA A 313 -20.46 5.40 -11.17
N VAL A 314 -20.28 6.63 -11.67
CA VAL A 314 -19.14 7.49 -11.29
C VAL A 314 -19.14 7.82 -9.78
N VAL A 315 -20.30 8.21 -9.24
CA VAL A 315 -20.43 8.55 -7.81
C VAL A 315 -20.15 7.34 -6.92
N LEU A 316 -20.67 6.16 -7.30
CA LEU A 316 -20.46 4.94 -6.52
C LEU A 316 -19.03 4.41 -6.65
N VAL A 317 -18.37 4.53 -7.80
CA VAL A 317 -16.95 4.20 -7.98
C VAL A 317 -16.05 5.11 -7.13
N PHE A 318 -16.33 6.40 -7.11
CA PHE A 318 -15.66 7.35 -6.18
C PHE A 318 -15.88 6.95 -4.71
N GLY A 319 -17.15 6.69 -4.34
CA GLY A 319 -17.52 6.30 -2.98
C GLY A 319 -16.88 4.98 -2.54
N MET A 320 -16.81 3.99 -3.43
CA MET A 320 -16.12 2.71 -3.21
C MET A 320 -14.63 2.93 -2.88
N ALA A 321 -13.95 3.76 -3.65
CA ALA A 321 -12.56 4.09 -3.41
C ALA A 321 -12.39 4.85 -2.08
N LEU A 322 -13.23 5.85 -1.83
CA LEU A 322 -13.20 6.64 -0.60
C LEU A 322 -13.38 5.74 0.64
N ALA A 323 -14.41 4.92 0.66
CA ALA A 323 -14.71 4.05 1.80
C ALA A 323 -13.66 2.92 1.95
N GLY A 324 -13.32 2.22 0.87
CA GLY A 324 -12.40 1.10 0.91
C GLY A 324 -10.99 1.49 1.33
N PHE A 325 -10.44 2.58 0.77
CA PHE A 325 -9.11 3.06 1.14
C PHE A 325 -9.04 3.74 2.51
N THR A 326 -10.18 4.07 3.13
CA THR A 326 -10.23 4.52 4.55
C THR A 326 -9.76 3.41 5.51
N VAL A 327 -9.96 2.15 5.18
CA VAL A 327 -9.57 1.02 6.03
C VAL A 327 -8.06 0.79 6.05
N ASN A 328 -7.36 1.03 4.93
CA ASN A 328 -5.97 0.66 4.74
C ASN A 328 -4.97 1.23 5.77
N PRO A 329 -4.90 2.55 6.02
CA PRO A 329 -3.93 3.10 6.97
C PRO A 329 -4.20 2.61 8.40
N VAL A 330 -5.46 2.41 8.74
CA VAL A 330 -5.86 1.95 10.09
C VAL A 330 -5.41 0.50 10.32
N VAL A 331 -5.71 -0.39 9.36
CA VAL A 331 -5.34 -1.80 9.45
C VAL A 331 -3.81 -1.96 9.42
N THR A 332 -3.10 -1.19 8.60
CA THR A 332 -1.62 -1.16 8.58
C THR A 332 -1.07 -0.73 9.93
N SER A 333 -1.60 0.35 10.52
CA SER A 333 -1.19 0.83 11.83
C SER A 333 -1.45 -0.21 12.93
N LEU A 334 -2.61 -0.88 12.91
CA LEU A 334 -2.94 -1.96 13.85
C LEU A 334 -1.99 -3.15 13.68
N ALA A 335 -1.69 -3.58 12.45
CA ALA A 335 -0.75 -4.65 12.19
C ALA A 335 0.64 -4.35 12.78
N VAL A 336 1.16 -3.14 12.54
CA VAL A 336 2.45 -2.68 13.10
C VAL A 336 2.41 -2.64 14.64
N ARG A 337 1.34 -2.13 15.25
CA ARG A 337 1.17 -2.10 16.71
C ARG A 337 1.14 -3.51 17.32
N PHE A 338 0.49 -4.48 16.67
CA PHE A 338 0.44 -5.85 17.15
C PHE A 338 1.75 -6.61 16.94
N ALA A 339 2.57 -6.20 16.01
CA ALA A 339 3.87 -6.81 15.76
C ALA A 339 4.94 -6.46 16.82
N GLY A 340 4.75 -5.36 17.57
CA GLY A 340 5.72 -4.91 18.58
C GLY A 340 7.08 -4.58 17.97
N ASP A 341 8.12 -5.35 18.32
CA ASP A 341 9.50 -5.10 17.90
C ASP A 341 9.87 -5.62 16.50
N ALA A 342 8.86 -5.99 15.68
CA ALA A 342 9.04 -6.57 14.34
C ALA A 342 8.36 -5.75 13.22
N PRO A 343 8.68 -4.47 13.02
CA PRO A 343 7.99 -3.61 12.06
C PRO A 343 8.30 -3.98 10.60
N THR A 344 9.47 -4.55 10.31
CA THR A 344 9.92 -4.83 8.94
C THR A 344 9.12 -5.97 8.31
N LEU A 345 9.05 -7.11 8.99
CA LEU A 345 8.27 -8.26 8.52
C LEU A 345 6.78 -7.93 8.43
N THR A 346 6.27 -7.17 9.39
CA THR A 346 4.85 -6.77 9.41
C THR A 346 4.50 -5.90 8.23
N SER A 347 5.36 -4.95 7.86
CA SER A 347 5.15 -4.13 6.67
C SER A 347 5.16 -4.97 5.39
N ALA A 348 6.10 -5.93 5.27
CA ALA A 348 6.15 -6.86 4.16
C ALA A 348 4.91 -7.77 4.10
N LEU A 349 4.46 -8.31 5.24
CA LEU A 349 3.26 -9.14 5.35
C LEU A 349 1.98 -8.34 5.03
N THR A 350 1.91 -7.08 5.43
CA THR A 350 0.76 -6.22 5.10
C THR A 350 0.67 -6.00 3.59
N THR A 351 1.79 -5.71 2.94
CA THR A 351 1.86 -5.60 1.48
C THR A 351 1.50 -6.90 0.79
N SER A 352 2.03 -8.04 1.26
CA SER A 352 1.65 -9.36 0.75
C SER A 352 0.16 -9.66 1.00
N GLY A 353 -0.39 -9.23 2.14
CA GLY A 353 -1.81 -9.35 2.46
C GLY A 353 -2.68 -8.57 1.47
N TYR A 354 -2.35 -7.31 1.19
CA TYR A 354 -3.05 -6.53 0.17
C TYR A 354 -3.02 -7.22 -1.19
N ASN A 355 -1.86 -7.68 -1.63
CA ASN A 355 -1.72 -8.38 -2.90
C ASN A 355 -2.43 -9.75 -2.92
N THR A 356 -2.50 -10.45 -1.78
CA THR A 356 -3.32 -11.67 -1.66
C THR A 356 -4.79 -11.36 -1.87
N GLY A 357 -5.27 -10.25 -1.31
CA GLY A 357 -6.63 -9.76 -1.55
C GLY A 357 -6.87 -9.41 -3.01
N ILE A 358 -5.96 -8.67 -3.63
CA ILE A 358 -6.03 -8.30 -5.06
C ILE A 358 -6.10 -9.56 -5.93
N ALA A 359 -5.22 -10.53 -5.71
CA ALA A 359 -5.19 -11.77 -6.48
C ALA A 359 -6.48 -12.58 -6.29
N ALA A 360 -6.91 -12.79 -5.05
CA ALA A 360 -8.13 -13.57 -4.76
C ALA A 360 -9.39 -12.85 -5.28
N GLY A 361 -9.49 -11.54 -5.05
CA GLY A 361 -10.62 -10.73 -5.49
C GLY A 361 -10.73 -10.66 -7.02
N SER A 362 -9.63 -10.37 -7.73
CA SER A 362 -9.63 -10.29 -9.19
C SER A 362 -9.93 -11.65 -9.84
N LEU A 363 -9.37 -12.74 -9.29
CA LEU A 363 -9.65 -14.09 -9.78
C LEU A 363 -11.12 -14.47 -9.59
N ALA A 364 -11.67 -14.29 -8.38
CA ALA A 364 -13.07 -14.59 -8.09
C ALA A 364 -14.01 -13.70 -8.94
N ALA A 365 -13.68 -12.43 -9.14
CA ALA A 365 -14.43 -11.51 -9.96
C ALA A 365 -14.41 -11.91 -11.44
N GLY A 366 -13.28 -12.43 -11.96
CA GLY A 366 -13.20 -12.97 -13.32
C GLY A 366 -14.14 -14.15 -13.55
N HIS A 367 -14.17 -15.10 -12.62
CA HIS A 367 -15.12 -16.22 -12.69
C HIS A 367 -16.58 -15.75 -12.60
N ALA A 368 -16.87 -14.75 -11.75
CA ALA A 368 -18.20 -14.17 -11.66
C ALA A 368 -18.63 -13.45 -12.94
N LEU A 369 -17.69 -12.80 -13.62
CA LEU A 369 -17.92 -12.13 -14.90
C LEU A 369 -18.33 -13.13 -16.00
N ASP A 370 -17.72 -14.34 -16.00
CA ASP A 370 -18.03 -15.40 -16.97
C ASP A 370 -19.30 -16.20 -16.60
N SER A 371 -19.88 -15.94 -15.44
CA SER A 371 -21.13 -16.59 -14.99
C SER A 371 -22.37 -15.84 -15.45
N SER A 372 -23.55 -16.32 -15.05
CA SER A 372 -24.84 -15.64 -15.28
C SER A 372 -24.94 -14.23 -14.65
N LEU A 373 -24.01 -13.86 -13.74
CA LEU A 373 -23.96 -12.53 -13.14
C LEU A 373 -23.40 -11.48 -14.10
N GLY A 374 -22.60 -11.88 -15.09
CA GLY A 374 -22.05 -10.99 -16.12
C GLY A 374 -21.30 -9.80 -15.49
N LEU A 375 -21.48 -8.60 -16.09
CA LEU A 375 -20.79 -7.37 -15.69
C LEU A 375 -21.05 -6.94 -14.24
N THR A 376 -22.08 -7.46 -13.57
CA THR A 376 -22.36 -7.16 -12.16
C THR A 376 -21.66 -8.11 -11.19
N GLY A 377 -21.18 -9.24 -11.67
CA GLY A 377 -20.47 -10.26 -10.89
C GLY A 377 -19.30 -9.71 -10.09
N PRO A 378 -18.39 -8.93 -10.70
CA PRO A 378 -17.28 -8.30 -9.98
C PRO A 378 -17.71 -7.42 -8.79
N ALA A 379 -18.79 -6.64 -8.94
CA ALA A 379 -19.31 -5.80 -7.88
C ALA A 379 -19.93 -6.64 -6.73
N LEU A 380 -20.60 -7.74 -7.04
CA LEU A 380 -21.13 -8.66 -6.04
C LEU A 380 -20.01 -9.35 -5.26
N ILE A 381 -19.00 -9.87 -5.95
CA ILE A 381 -17.80 -10.46 -5.29
C ILE A 381 -17.13 -9.41 -4.39
N GLY A 382 -16.96 -8.19 -4.90
CA GLY A 382 -16.42 -7.08 -4.13
C GLY A 382 -17.21 -6.79 -2.86
N ALA A 383 -18.54 -6.76 -2.95
CA ALA A 383 -19.42 -6.55 -1.81
C ALA A 383 -19.30 -7.66 -0.76
N VAL A 384 -19.21 -8.92 -1.19
CA VAL A 384 -19.02 -10.06 -0.30
C VAL A 384 -17.68 -9.97 0.44
N PHE A 385 -16.58 -9.70 -0.27
CA PHE A 385 -15.27 -9.52 0.36
C PHE A 385 -15.27 -8.35 1.37
N ALA A 386 -15.87 -7.21 1.02
CA ALA A 386 -16.00 -6.07 1.91
C ALA A 386 -16.87 -6.38 3.14
N ALA A 387 -17.95 -7.14 2.99
CA ALA A 387 -18.76 -7.62 4.11
C ALA A 387 -17.98 -8.59 5.00
N LEU A 388 -17.25 -9.54 4.42
CA LEU A 388 -16.41 -10.48 5.16
C LEU A 388 -15.31 -9.78 5.96
N THR A 389 -14.87 -8.59 5.55
CA THR A 389 -13.91 -7.78 6.31
C THR A 389 -14.42 -7.43 7.71
N LEU A 390 -15.74 -7.37 7.90
CA LEU A 390 -16.33 -7.09 9.21
C LEU A 390 -16.01 -8.21 10.23
N LEU A 391 -15.85 -9.45 9.81
CA LEU A 391 -15.57 -10.58 10.71
C LEU A 391 -14.26 -10.41 11.51
N PRO A 392 -13.08 -10.24 10.86
CA PRO A 392 -11.85 -10.01 11.60
C PRO A 392 -11.84 -8.68 12.34
N LEU A 393 -12.52 -7.62 11.84
CA LEU A 393 -12.59 -6.33 12.51
C LEU A 393 -13.44 -6.40 13.79
N ILE A 394 -14.58 -7.06 13.77
CA ILE A 394 -15.42 -7.27 14.96
C ILE A 394 -14.66 -8.15 15.96
N ALA A 395 -14.00 -9.23 15.51
CA ALA A 395 -13.17 -10.05 16.38
C ALA A 395 -12.02 -9.25 17.04
N LEU A 396 -11.42 -8.29 16.34
CA LEU A 396 -10.43 -7.36 16.91
C LEU A 396 -11.06 -6.41 17.91
N ALA A 397 -12.24 -5.85 17.62
CA ALA A 397 -12.96 -4.96 18.52
C ALA A 397 -13.28 -5.64 19.86
N LEU A 398 -13.75 -6.90 19.81
CA LEU A 398 -14.08 -7.70 20.99
C LEU A 398 -12.84 -8.08 21.82
N ARG A 399 -11.66 -8.23 21.20
CA ARG A 399 -10.40 -8.58 21.88
C ARG A 399 -9.63 -7.34 22.40
N GLY A 400 -10.14 -6.13 22.17
CA GLY A 400 -9.49 -4.86 22.47
C GLY A 400 -8.28 -4.55 21.56
N THR A 401 -7.94 -3.25 21.45
CA THR A 401 -6.89 -2.76 20.54
C THR A 401 -5.56 -2.49 21.23
N ALA A 402 -5.42 -2.76 22.53
CA ALA A 402 -4.19 -2.54 23.30
C ALA A 402 -3.07 -3.49 22.83
N GLY A 403 -1.93 -2.93 22.43
CA GLY A 403 -0.73 -3.72 22.11
C GLY A 403 -0.03 -4.22 23.38
N PRO A 404 0.89 -5.20 23.27
CA PRO A 404 1.60 -5.79 24.42
C PRO A 404 2.32 -4.80 25.31
N SER A 405 2.85 -3.71 24.74
CA SER A 405 3.62 -2.70 25.48
C SER A 405 2.78 -1.79 26.39
N GLN A 406 1.48 -1.68 26.19
CA GLN A 406 0.60 -0.86 27.03
C GLN A 406 0.08 -1.60 28.25
N ILE A 407 0.13 -2.94 28.25
CA ILE A 407 -0.32 -3.77 29.38
C ILE A 407 0.73 -3.74 30.49
N VAL A 408 2.02 -3.59 30.18
CA VAL A 408 3.12 -3.51 31.16
C VAL A 408 3.13 -2.16 31.87
N ALA A 409 2.76 -1.07 31.20
CA ALA A 409 2.77 0.27 31.80
C ALA A 409 1.67 0.49 32.85
N HIS A 410 0.54 -0.24 32.78
CA HIS A 410 -0.53 -0.15 33.76
C HIS A 410 -0.29 -1.00 35.04
N HIS A 411 0.61 -1.99 34.97
CA HIS A 411 0.92 -2.81 36.14
C HIS A 411 2.06 -2.27 37.01
N THR A 412 2.87 -1.30 36.50
CA THR A 412 3.97 -0.72 37.26
C THR A 412 3.60 0.55 38.04
N THR A 413 2.39 1.12 37.82
CA THR A 413 1.95 2.33 38.52
C THR A 413 1.17 2.07 39.82
N ASP A 414 0.83 0.81 40.12
CA ASP A 414 -0.01 0.51 41.30
C ASP A 414 0.76 -0.13 42.48
N THR A 415 2.11 -0.26 42.37
CA THR A 415 2.93 -0.93 43.43
C THR A 415 3.93 -0.03 44.14
N ASP A 416 4.07 1.25 43.78
CA ASP A 416 4.96 2.18 44.49
C ASP A 416 4.17 3.36 45.07
N ALA A 417 3.40 3.09 46.14
CA ALA A 417 3.04 4.09 47.13
C ALA A 417 4.19 4.17 48.16
N PRO A 418 4.78 5.33 48.45
CA PRO A 418 5.96 5.43 49.31
C PRO A 418 5.59 5.22 50.76
N ARG A 419 6.13 4.15 51.36
CA ARG A 419 6.34 4.09 52.80
C ARG A 419 7.56 4.98 53.14
N GLN A 420 7.32 6.28 53.40
CA GLN A 420 8.25 7.18 54.05
C GLN A 420 7.49 8.07 55.02
N ALA A 421 7.31 7.60 56.25
CA ALA A 421 7.14 8.47 57.43
C ALA A 421 7.28 7.60 58.69
N ALA A 422 8.50 7.39 59.14
CA ALA A 422 8.82 7.14 60.56
C ALA A 422 10.35 6.94 60.63
N ASP A 423 11.11 8.00 60.88
CA ASP A 423 12.25 8.03 61.81
C ASP A 423 12.96 9.39 61.70
N ALA A 424 12.52 10.30 62.53
CA ALA A 424 13.29 11.49 62.87
C ALA A 424 12.90 11.96 64.27
N THR A 425 13.37 11.27 65.25
CA THR A 425 13.59 11.86 66.58
C THR A 425 14.70 11.08 67.29
N VAL A 426 15.57 11.86 67.97
CA VAL A 426 16.68 11.48 68.87
C VAL A 426 18.04 11.46 68.19
N THR A 427 18.80 12.55 68.26
CA THR A 427 19.79 12.76 69.30
C THR A 427 20.48 14.14 69.17
N SER A 428 20.21 15.03 70.09
CA SER A 428 21.03 16.17 70.45
C SER A 428 22.03 15.69 71.53
N ALA A 429 23.19 16.32 71.58
CA ALA A 429 24.20 16.32 72.62
C ALA A 429 25.52 15.58 72.28
N ARG A 430 26.51 16.29 71.82
CA ARG A 430 27.78 16.76 72.43
C ARG A 430 28.63 17.40 71.35
#